data_7e471098ce484ff9a80902a0709c7351
#
_entry.id   7e471098ce484ff9a80902a0709c7351
#
_cell.length_a   1.000
_cell.length_b   1.000
_cell.length_c   1.000
_cell.angle_alpha   90.00
_cell.angle_beta   90.00
_cell.angle_gamma   90.00
#
_symmetry.space_group_name_H-M   'P 1'
#
loop_
_entity.id
_entity.type
_entity.pdbx_description
1 polymer ?
#
loop_
_entity_poly.entity_id
_entity_poly.type
_entity_poly.pdbx_seq_one_letter_code
_entity_poly.pdbx_strand_id
1 'polypeptide(L)'
;MTKYEMLYILDPSLTDEVRDGIIQKIDDLVSKNGGVIEKTDRWGMKKLQYPINYKSEGYYVLMTFEAAKTLIEEIKRVIGITDGVIRRLITKI
;
A
#
# COMPACT_ATOMS: atom_id res chain seq x y z
N MET A 1 18.75 -3.17 8.25
CA MET A 1 17.49 -2.64 7.66
C MET A 1 16.48 -2.37 8.76
N THR A 2 15.58 -1.47 8.50
CA THR A 2 14.55 -1.08 9.46
C THR A 2 13.22 -1.75 9.11
N LYS A 3 12.46 -2.17 10.10
CA LYS A 3 11.14 -2.76 9.91
C LYS A 3 10.09 -1.66 9.85
N TYR A 4 9.21 -1.74 8.86
CA TYR A 4 8.13 -0.79 8.63
C TYR A 4 6.81 -1.51 8.45
N GLU A 5 5.76 -0.78 8.72
CA GLU A 5 4.39 -1.20 8.47
C GLU A 5 3.74 -0.16 7.58
N MET A 6 3.17 -0.59 6.46
CA MET A 6 2.49 0.31 5.55
C MET A 6 1.04 -0.11 5.39
N LEU A 7 0.15 0.81 5.73
CA LEU A 7 -1.28 0.64 5.48
C LEU A 7 -1.62 1.50 4.28
N TYR A 8 -2.16 0.89 3.23
CA TYR A 8 -2.62 1.67 2.09
C TYR A 8 -4.05 1.29 1.72
N ILE A 9 -4.76 2.26 1.18
CA ILE A 9 -6.18 2.13 0.86
C ILE A 9 -6.34 2.32 -0.63
N LEU A 10 -6.98 1.35 -1.29
CA LEU A 10 -7.24 1.37 -2.71
C LEU A 10 -8.67 1.80 -2.99
N ASP A 11 -8.87 2.39 -4.17
CA ASP A 11 -10.18 2.83 -4.62
C ASP A 11 -11.15 1.64 -4.66
N PRO A 12 -12.32 1.75 -4.01
CA PRO A 12 -13.27 0.64 -3.96
C PRO A 12 -13.90 0.30 -5.31
N SER A 13 -13.84 1.22 -6.28
CA SER A 13 -14.40 0.99 -7.61
C SER A 13 -13.51 0.19 -8.55
N LEU A 14 -12.25 -0.11 -8.13
CA LEU A 14 -11.35 -0.90 -8.95
C LEU A 14 -11.85 -2.34 -9.11
N THR A 15 -11.63 -2.90 -10.30
CA THR A 15 -11.89 -4.33 -10.51
C THR A 15 -10.88 -5.15 -9.71
N ASP A 16 -11.21 -6.42 -9.44
CA ASP A 16 -10.29 -7.31 -8.73
C ASP A 16 -8.96 -7.44 -9.46
N GLU A 17 -9.00 -7.53 -10.78
CA GLU A 17 -7.80 -7.65 -11.61
C GLU A 17 -6.88 -6.43 -11.48
N VAL A 18 -7.44 -5.22 -11.56
CA VAL A 18 -6.67 -4.00 -11.41
C VAL A 18 -6.13 -3.86 -10.00
N ARG A 19 -6.94 -4.18 -9.01
CA ARG A 19 -6.54 -4.14 -7.60
C ARG A 19 -5.37 -5.08 -7.34
N ASP A 20 -5.46 -6.31 -7.80
CA ASP A 20 -4.40 -7.30 -7.63
C ASP A 20 -3.11 -6.85 -8.30
N GLY A 21 -3.22 -6.22 -9.46
CA GLY A 21 -2.08 -5.67 -10.18
C GLY A 21 -1.36 -4.58 -9.39
N ILE A 22 -2.11 -3.71 -8.73
CA ILE A 22 -1.52 -2.65 -7.89
C ILE A 22 -0.80 -3.26 -6.68
N ILE A 23 -1.44 -4.21 -6.01
CA ILE A 23 -0.84 -4.87 -4.85
C ILE A 23 0.45 -5.59 -5.25
N GLN A 24 0.44 -6.30 -6.38
CA GLN A 24 1.62 -6.98 -6.90
C GLN A 24 2.73 -5.99 -7.26
N LYS A 25 2.38 -4.86 -7.85
CA LYS A 25 3.33 -3.82 -8.20
C LYS A 25 4.05 -3.28 -6.96
N ILE A 26 3.31 -3.07 -5.88
CA ILE A 26 3.88 -2.58 -4.62
C ILE A 26 4.78 -3.65 -3.98
N ASP A 27 4.33 -4.91 -3.97
CA ASP A 27 5.15 -6.01 -3.47
C ASP A 27 6.47 -6.13 -4.26
N ASP A 28 6.39 -6.06 -5.58
CA ASP A 28 7.55 -6.13 -6.45
C ASP A 28 8.51 -4.95 -6.23
N LEU A 29 7.96 -3.76 -6.01
CA LEU A 29 8.77 -2.58 -5.74
C LEU A 29 9.65 -2.79 -4.51
N VAL A 30 9.08 -3.33 -3.45
CA VAL A 30 9.84 -3.61 -2.22
C VAL A 30 10.86 -4.72 -2.46
N SER A 31 10.45 -5.84 -3.04
CA SER A 31 11.31 -7.02 -3.24
C SER A 31 12.48 -6.74 -4.17
N LYS A 32 12.22 -6.04 -5.28
CA LYS A 32 13.24 -5.79 -6.29
C LYS A 32 14.28 -4.75 -5.88
N ASN A 33 13.97 -3.97 -4.86
CA ASN A 33 14.88 -2.93 -4.37
C ASN A 33 15.54 -3.32 -3.05
N GLY A 34 15.63 -4.59 -2.78
CA GLY A 34 16.37 -5.12 -1.62
C GLY A 34 15.57 -5.16 -0.32
N GLY A 35 14.29 -4.86 -0.36
CA GLY A 35 13.44 -5.02 0.81
C GLY A 35 13.01 -6.46 1.01
N VAL A 36 12.61 -6.78 2.23
CA VAL A 36 12.11 -8.11 2.58
C VAL A 36 10.69 -7.97 3.11
N ILE A 37 9.73 -8.53 2.38
CA ILE A 37 8.33 -8.50 2.79
C ILE A 37 8.10 -9.65 3.77
N GLU A 38 7.65 -9.33 4.99
CA GLU A 38 7.29 -10.33 5.96
C GLU A 38 5.86 -10.80 5.76
N LYS A 39 4.94 -9.86 5.49
CA LYS A 39 3.53 -10.15 5.41
C LYS A 39 2.81 -9.09 4.58
N THR A 40 1.87 -9.52 3.76
CA THR A 40 0.93 -8.64 3.07
C THR A 40 -0.48 -9.13 3.40
N ASP A 41 -1.19 -8.38 4.22
CA ASP A 41 -2.55 -8.71 4.63
C ASP A 41 -3.55 -7.89 3.82
N ARG A 42 -4.46 -8.57 3.16
CA ARG A 42 -5.59 -7.93 2.49
C ARG A 42 -6.76 -7.90 3.45
N TRP A 43 -7.01 -6.74 4.04
CA TRP A 43 -8.13 -6.60 4.98
C TRP A 43 -9.48 -6.54 4.27
N GLY A 44 -9.46 -6.22 2.98
CA GLY A 44 -10.67 -6.14 2.19
C GLY A 44 -11.37 -4.79 2.27
N MET A 45 -12.61 -4.78 1.83
CA MET A 45 -13.41 -3.56 1.78
C MET A 45 -13.82 -3.17 3.20
N LYS A 46 -13.51 -1.93 3.59
CA LYS A 46 -13.86 -1.39 4.90
C LYS A 46 -14.38 0.01 4.77
N LYS A 47 -15.24 0.40 5.69
CA LYS A 47 -15.79 1.73 5.74
C LYS A 47 -14.72 2.71 6.23
N LEU A 48 -14.58 3.82 5.51
CA LEU A 48 -13.64 4.87 5.90
C LEU A 48 -14.22 5.66 7.07
N GLN A 49 -13.33 6.08 7.98
CA GLN A 49 -13.72 6.92 9.11
C GLN A 49 -14.20 8.28 8.61
N TYR A 50 -13.54 8.81 7.56
CA TYR A 50 -13.93 10.04 6.88
C TYR A 50 -14.00 9.76 5.38
N PRO A 51 -14.98 10.35 4.66
CA PRO A 51 -15.00 10.21 3.20
C PRO A 51 -13.73 10.80 2.58
N ILE A 52 -13.16 10.08 1.62
CA ILE A 52 -12.02 10.53 0.83
C ILE A 52 -12.46 10.57 -0.62
N ASN A 53 -12.36 11.73 -1.27
CA ASN A 53 -12.81 11.92 -2.66
C ASN A 53 -14.26 11.46 -2.85
N TYR A 54 -15.13 11.79 -1.90
CA TYR A 54 -16.56 11.42 -1.89
C TYR A 54 -16.81 9.92 -1.79
N LYS A 55 -15.80 9.12 -1.41
CA LYS A 55 -15.95 7.68 -1.22
C LYS A 55 -16.02 7.37 0.26
N SER A 56 -16.98 6.54 0.64
CA SER A 56 -17.20 6.15 2.04
C SER A 56 -16.51 4.82 2.40
N GLU A 57 -16.00 4.09 1.41
CA GLU A 57 -15.34 2.81 1.61
C GLU A 57 -14.01 2.78 0.88
N GLY A 58 -13.14 1.86 1.26
CA GLY A 58 -11.89 1.60 0.61
C GLY A 58 -11.43 0.17 0.83
N TYR A 59 -10.56 -0.30 -0.04
CA TYR A 59 -9.95 -1.63 0.10
C TYR A 59 -8.64 -1.47 0.85
N TYR A 60 -8.56 -2.04 2.04
CA TYR A 60 -7.42 -1.90 2.95
C TYR A 60 -6.42 -3.03 2.75
N VAL A 61 -5.14 -2.65 2.68
CA VAL A 61 -4.03 -3.61 2.62
C VAL A 61 -2.98 -3.19 3.63
N LEU A 62 -2.54 -4.13 4.47
CA LEU A 62 -1.47 -3.91 5.43
C LEU A 62 -0.26 -4.74 5.03
N MET A 63 0.88 -4.07 4.85
CA MET A 63 2.14 -4.73 4.53
C MET A 63 3.15 -4.50 5.63
N THR A 64 3.80 -5.57 6.11
CA THR A 64 4.92 -5.48 7.03
C THR A 64 6.18 -5.91 6.30
N PHE A 65 7.22 -5.08 6.34
CA PHE A 65 8.43 -5.32 5.56
C PHE A 65 9.65 -4.69 6.20
N GLU A 66 10.82 -5.15 5.80
CA GLU A 66 12.10 -4.55 6.18
C GLU A 66 12.73 -3.91 4.96
N ALA A 67 13.28 -2.72 5.11
CA ALA A 67 13.90 -1.99 4.01
C ALA A 67 14.88 -0.95 4.51
N ALA A 68 15.76 -0.52 3.61
CA ALA A 68 16.61 0.64 3.86
C ALA A 68 15.76 1.90 3.84
N LYS A 69 16.15 2.90 4.62
CA LYS A 69 15.42 4.17 4.69
C LYS A 69 15.26 4.82 3.32
N THR A 70 16.25 4.68 2.45
CA THR A 70 16.19 5.24 1.10
C THR A 70 15.10 4.63 0.24
N LEU A 71 14.77 3.35 0.46
CA LEU A 71 13.68 2.70 -0.27
C LEU A 71 12.32 3.29 0.11
N ILE A 72 12.16 3.76 1.32
CA ILE A 72 10.89 4.37 1.77
C ILE A 72 10.54 5.58 0.92
N GLU A 73 11.52 6.42 0.59
CA GLU A 73 11.28 7.59 -0.27
C GLU A 73 10.82 7.17 -1.66
N GLU A 74 11.41 6.12 -2.22
CA GLU A 74 11.01 5.57 -3.50
C GLU A 74 9.60 5.00 -3.47
N ILE A 75 9.26 4.29 -2.39
CA ILE A 75 7.91 3.75 -2.20
C ILE A 75 6.89 4.89 -2.16
N LYS A 76 7.16 5.93 -1.40
CA LYS A 76 6.28 7.10 -1.32
C LYS A 76 6.07 7.73 -2.68
N ARG A 77 7.14 7.87 -3.47
CA ARG A 77 7.07 8.46 -4.80
C ARG A 77 6.20 7.63 -5.74
N VAL A 78 6.45 6.33 -5.80
CA VAL A 78 5.72 5.43 -6.71
C VAL A 78 4.25 5.33 -6.32
N ILE A 79 3.95 5.18 -5.04
CA ILE A 79 2.57 5.11 -4.58
C ILE A 79 1.84 6.42 -4.84
N GLY A 80 2.54 7.55 -4.66
CA GLY A 80 1.95 8.87 -4.88
C GLY A 80 1.53 9.12 -6.33
N ILE A 81 2.15 8.44 -7.30
CA ILE A 81 1.80 8.57 -8.71
C ILE A 81 1.00 7.37 -9.24
N THR A 82 0.66 6.42 -8.39
CA THR A 82 -0.11 5.23 -8.79
C THR A 82 -1.60 5.55 -8.67
N ASP A 83 -2.29 5.50 -9.79
CA ASP A 83 -3.75 5.67 -9.81
C ASP A 83 -4.40 4.51 -9.05
N GLY A 84 -5.43 4.81 -8.29
CA GLY A 84 -6.16 3.81 -7.53
C GLY A 84 -5.77 3.73 -6.06
N VAL A 85 -4.64 4.30 -5.66
CA VAL A 85 -4.26 4.42 -4.25
C VAL A 85 -4.80 5.74 -3.73
N ILE A 86 -5.75 5.70 -2.79
CA ILE A 86 -6.36 6.91 -2.27
C ILE A 86 -5.71 7.41 -0.98
N ARG A 87 -5.02 6.53 -0.26
CA ARG A 87 -4.30 6.92 0.95
C ARG A 87 -3.23 5.89 1.28
N ARG A 88 -2.15 6.34 1.91
CA ARG A 88 -1.11 5.48 2.47
C ARG A 88 -0.61 6.04 3.79
N LEU A 89 -0.17 5.13 4.66
CA LEU A 89 0.45 5.48 5.93
C LEU A 89 1.61 4.51 6.16
N ILE A 90 2.82 5.03 6.28
CA ILE A 90 4.02 4.23 6.54
C ILE A 90 4.50 4.55 7.93
N THR A 91 4.62 3.54 8.78
CA THR A 91 5.04 3.68 10.17
C THR A 91 6.25 2.79 10.42
N LYS A 92 7.24 3.34 11.11
CA LYS A 92 8.38 2.57 11.58
C LYS A 92 7.97 1.78 12.81
N ILE A 93 8.27 0.50 12.80
CA ILE A 93 7.98 -0.38 13.93
C ILE A 93 9.11 -0.36 14.95
#